data_fda016766972fe6672d117a91416a1d9
#
_entry.id   fda016766972fe6672d117a91416a1d9
#
_cell.length_a   1.000
_cell.length_b   1.000
_cell.length_c   1.000
_cell.angle_alpha   90.00
_cell.angle_beta   90.00
_cell.angle_gamma   90.00
#
_symmetry.space_group_name_H-M   'P 1'
#
loop_
_entity.id
_entity.type
_entity.pdbx_description
1 polymer ?
#
loop_
_entity_poly.entity_id
_entity_poly.type
_entity_poly.pdbx_seq_one_letter_code
_entity_poly.pdbx_strand_id
1 'polypeptide(L)'
;MTIRALAMPWAAPGDRVFSLPRDVLITMALGEDPADVPALFDVRRGQAQAVTKIDGGPIDRIVGRLAGGFRAARVHAAAASITSPGRRHCNYDAAEQVSGLARSFILRVAHGTPIGELALELGQVATVTSASPNYVAVTPFDMRPDPATFIDPSDEAAMAPRAMVRAPEALRFEPGDPAVLIGLVDSGVALDHPEIQGRMRAGYDTVQMGDDSVSGGIELLGDHARFDTNPTDRFVGHGMGCAGIIGGLGVRMPQGLAGLAQIIPLRALAAARVVGKDKAIGLGAIADLDAAVKLAVDLGAKVINMSFGTDDSALSNASPKPHADVVRYALDRGCILVAASGNNGRETKYWPAAFDGVIAVGACTAERQPAAFSTRGDHVALCAPGEEILSCGLTGYSRVTGTSFAAPFVAATAALLVARGQRRACPVDAALARDVLTRSVQPFASGTGGGCGCGSGILDAAAALQTLDTMIDQIVADDPGQIEDG
;
A
#
# COMPACT_ATOMS: atom_id res chain seq x y z
N MET A 1 7.98 20.79 -1.55
CA MET A 1 7.29 21.52 -2.63
C MET A 1 5.96 20.82 -2.87
N THR A 2 4.87 21.42 -2.46
CA THR A 2 3.54 20.81 -2.54
C THR A 2 3.15 20.75 -4.01
N ILE A 3 2.69 19.61 -4.49
CA ILE A 3 2.10 19.35 -5.81
C ILE A 3 0.97 20.34 -6.19
N ARG A 4 0.57 21.19 -5.26
CA ARG A 4 -0.35 22.35 -5.47
C ARG A 4 0.01 23.28 -6.65
N ALA A 5 1.23 23.21 -7.18
CA ALA A 5 1.64 23.99 -8.35
C ALA A 5 1.26 23.36 -9.70
N LEU A 6 0.79 22.12 -9.69
CA LEU A 6 0.34 21.41 -10.88
C LEU A 6 -1.19 21.45 -10.87
N ALA A 7 -1.77 22.49 -11.47
CA ALA A 7 -3.21 22.53 -11.75
C ALA A 7 -3.54 21.38 -12.71
N MET A 8 -3.91 20.25 -12.15
CA MET A 8 -4.44 19.14 -12.93
C MET A 8 -5.94 19.41 -13.16
N PRO A 9 -6.40 19.52 -14.40
CA PRO A 9 -7.76 20.02 -14.71
C PRO A 9 -8.88 19.01 -14.47
N TRP A 10 -8.59 17.84 -13.94
CA TRP A 10 -9.53 16.71 -13.96
C TRP A 10 -10.03 16.22 -12.61
N ALA A 11 -9.72 16.89 -11.53
CA ALA A 11 -10.32 16.54 -10.23
C ALA A 11 -11.84 16.70 -10.26
N ALA A 12 -12.56 15.89 -9.50
CA ALA A 12 -14.00 16.07 -9.33
C ALA A 12 -14.29 17.44 -8.68
N PRO A 13 -15.47 18.03 -8.91
CA PRO A 13 -15.83 19.30 -8.27
C PRO A 13 -15.68 19.21 -6.74
N GLY A 14 -14.91 20.13 -6.17
CA GLY A 14 -14.60 20.17 -4.74
C GLY A 14 -13.39 19.37 -4.30
N ASP A 15 -12.84 18.49 -5.13
CA ASP A 15 -11.62 17.76 -4.84
C ASP A 15 -10.37 18.61 -5.12
N ARG A 16 -9.30 18.32 -4.37
CA ARG A 16 -7.96 18.90 -4.58
C ARG A 16 -6.92 17.79 -4.85
N VAL A 17 -7.39 16.61 -5.18
CA VAL A 17 -6.60 15.44 -5.55
C VAL A 17 -6.58 15.28 -7.07
N PHE A 18 -5.50 14.76 -7.59
CA PHE A 18 -5.38 14.48 -9.02
C PHE A 18 -6.15 13.22 -9.42
N SER A 19 -6.56 13.15 -10.68
CA SER A 19 -7.16 11.94 -11.26
C SER A 19 -6.72 11.75 -12.70
N LEU A 20 -6.83 10.53 -13.20
CA LEU A 20 -6.62 10.27 -14.62
C LEU A 20 -7.74 10.92 -15.44
N PRO A 21 -7.42 11.52 -16.60
CA PRO A 21 -8.37 12.39 -17.32
C PRO A 21 -9.48 11.63 -18.06
N ARG A 22 -9.40 10.33 -18.14
CA ARG A 22 -10.31 9.50 -18.96
C ARG A 22 -10.93 8.33 -18.23
N ASP A 23 -10.59 8.12 -16.95
CA ASP A 23 -10.96 6.93 -16.23
C ASP A 23 -11.91 7.26 -15.06
N VAL A 24 -13.08 6.62 -15.07
CA VAL A 24 -14.02 6.62 -13.94
C VAL A 24 -14.09 5.21 -13.38
N LEU A 25 -14.02 5.09 -12.06
CA LEU A 25 -14.20 3.84 -11.34
C LEU A 25 -15.63 3.79 -10.81
N ILE A 26 -16.28 2.63 -10.97
CA ILE A 26 -17.58 2.36 -10.36
C ILE A 26 -17.55 1.00 -9.67
N THR A 27 -18.24 0.88 -8.53
CA THR A 27 -18.57 -0.40 -7.90
C THR A 27 -20.07 -0.58 -7.93
N MET A 28 -20.55 -1.69 -8.46
CA MET A 28 -21.99 -1.98 -8.56
C MET A 28 -22.49 -2.69 -7.30
N ALA A 29 -23.81 -2.63 -7.08
CA ALA A 29 -24.45 -3.35 -5.99
C ALA A 29 -24.33 -4.88 -6.17
N LEU A 30 -24.36 -5.62 -5.08
CA LEU A 30 -24.28 -7.08 -5.11
C LEU A 30 -25.45 -7.68 -5.89
N GLY A 31 -25.15 -8.53 -6.86
CA GLY A 31 -26.13 -9.17 -7.74
C GLY A 31 -26.49 -8.37 -8.99
N GLU A 32 -25.97 -7.14 -9.14
CA GLU A 32 -26.26 -6.26 -10.29
C GLU A 32 -25.15 -6.25 -11.35
N ASP A 33 -24.04 -6.95 -11.11
CA ASP A 33 -22.87 -6.92 -11.99
C ASP A 33 -23.07 -7.79 -13.24
N PRO A 34 -22.70 -7.29 -14.43
CA PRO A 34 -22.76 -8.05 -15.66
C PRO A 34 -21.69 -9.15 -15.70
N ALA A 35 -22.09 -10.38 -16.05
CA ALA A 35 -21.18 -11.54 -16.07
C ALA A 35 -20.07 -11.46 -17.12
N ASP A 36 -20.30 -10.76 -18.22
CA ASP A 36 -19.46 -10.85 -19.43
C ASP A 36 -18.39 -9.74 -19.55
N VAL A 37 -18.21 -8.88 -18.53
CA VAL A 37 -17.17 -7.84 -18.55
C VAL A 37 -15.83 -8.48 -18.17
N PRO A 38 -14.81 -8.44 -19.05
CA PRO A 38 -13.52 -9.06 -18.79
C PRO A 38 -12.70 -8.28 -17.75
N ALA A 39 -11.74 -8.96 -17.12
CA ALA A 39 -10.76 -8.31 -16.28
C ALA A 39 -9.84 -7.40 -17.12
N LEU A 40 -9.49 -6.26 -16.55
CA LEU A 40 -8.57 -5.30 -17.18
C LEU A 40 -7.21 -5.94 -17.49
N PHE A 41 -6.76 -6.84 -16.64
CA PHE A 41 -5.58 -7.66 -16.86
C PHE A 41 -5.60 -8.40 -18.20
N ASP A 42 -6.71 -9.07 -18.54
CA ASP A 42 -6.85 -9.84 -19.79
C ASP A 42 -6.99 -8.92 -21.00
N VAL A 43 -7.68 -7.79 -20.83
CA VAL A 43 -7.81 -6.77 -21.89
C VAL A 43 -6.44 -6.20 -22.27
N ARG A 44 -5.62 -5.89 -21.28
CA ARG A 44 -4.29 -5.29 -21.49
C ARG A 44 -3.28 -6.26 -22.11
N ARG A 45 -3.44 -7.56 -21.86
CA ARG A 45 -2.64 -8.61 -22.50
C ARG A 45 -3.15 -9.02 -23.89
N GLY A 46 -4.22 -8.40 -24.38
CA GLY A 46 -4.83 -8.73 -25.65
C GLY A 46 -5.58 -10.08 -25.64
N GLN A 47 -5.86 -10.62 -24.47
CA GLN A 47 -6.58 -11.91 -24.31
C GLN A 47 -8.11 -11.73 -24.30
N ALA A 48 -8.58 -10.50 -24.10
CA ALA A 48 -9.98 -10.12 -24.15
C ALA A 48 -10.13 -8.71 -24.72
N GLN A 49 -11.35 -8.33 -25.09
CA GLN A 49 -11.68 -6.97 -25.52
C GLN A 49 -12.54 -6.28 -24.46
N ALA A 50 -12.24 -5.02 -24.16
CA ALA A 50 -13.08 -4.20 -23.31
C ALA A 50 -14.47 -4.03 -23.93
N VAL A 51 -15.49 -4.10 -23.09
CA VAL A 51 -16.89 -3.96 -23.53
C VAL A 51 -17.29 -2.50 -23.67
N THR A 52 -18.37 -2.24 -24.43
CA THR A 52 -18.92 -0.89 -24.65
C THR A 52 -20.30 -0.72 -24.00
N LYS A 53 -20.71 -1.70 -23.20
CA LYS A 53 -21.97 -1.70 -22.43
C LYS A 53 -21.74 -2.38 -21.08
N ILE A 54 -22.44 -1.90 -20.07
CA ILE A 54 -22.45 -2.52 -18.73
C ILE A 54 -23.83 -3.01 -18.37
N ASP A 55 -24.82 -2.12 -18.26
CA ASP A 55 -26.17 -2.45 -17.78
C ASP A 55 -27.26 -2.40 -18.86
N GLY A 56 -26.95 -1.91 -20.04
CA GLY A 56 -27.94 -1.59 -21.07
C GLY A 56 -29.00 -0.56 -20.62
N GLY A 57 -28.75 0.10 -19.49
CA GLY A 57 -29.70 0.90 -18.73
C GLY A 57 -29.16 2.29 -18.35
N PRO A 58 -29.34 2.71 -17.07
CA PRO A 58 -28.96 4.05 -16.60
C PRO A 58 -27.48 4.38 -16.77
N ILE A 59 -26.58 3.45 -16.47
CA ILE A 59 -25.13 3.66 -16.60
C ILE A 59 -24.77 3.98 -18.04
N ASP A 60 -25.17 3.09 -18.99
CA ASP A 60 -24.87 3.25 -20.40
C ASP A 60 -25.46 4.54 -20.97
N ARG A 61 -26.67 4.97 -20.52
CA ARG A 61 -27.29 6.23 -20.95
C ARG A 61 -26.57 7.46 -20.45
N ILE A 62 -26.15 7.46 -19.15
CA ILE A 62 -25.41 8.59 -18.57
C ILE A 62 -24.08 8.75 -19.28
N VAL A 63 -23.31 7.68 -19.45
CA VAL A 63 -22.01 7.73 -20.14
C VAL A 63 -22.19 8.10 -21.61
N GLY A 64 -23.21 7.57 -22.28
CA GLY A 64 -23.52 7.92 -23.67
C GLY A 64 -23.82 9.40 -23.85
N ARG A 65 -24.54 10.03 -22.92
CA ARG A 65 -24.88 11.45 -22.93
C ARG A 65 -23.68 12.36 -22.65
N LEU A 66 -22.85 12.05 -21.64
CA LEU A 66 -21.76 12.91 -21.19
C LEU A 66 -20.45 12.69 -21.93
N ALA A 67 -20.20 11.46 -22.41
CA ALA A 67 -18.94 11.05 -23.01
C ALA A 67 -19.06 10.49 -24.44
N GLY A 68 -20.28 10.33 -24.96
CA GLY A 68 -20.52 9.72 -26.27
C GLY A 68 -20.31 8.21 -26.34
N GLY A 69 -19.71 7.62 -25.32
CA GLY A 69 -19.43 6.18 -25.21
C GLY A 69 -18.25 5.89 -24.29
N PHE A 70 -17.97 4.59 -24.09
CA PHE A 70 -16.88 4.14 -23.21
C PHE A 70 -16.36 2.77 -23.61
N ARG A 71 -15.24 2.40 -22.98
CA ARG A 71 -14.77 1.01 -22.90
C ARG A 71 -14.64 0.65 -21.44
N ALA A 72 -15.19 -0.50 -21.06
CA ALA A 72 -15.18 -0.98 -19.67
C ALA A 72 -14.46 -2.30 -19.52
N ALA A 73 -13.83 -2.45 -18.36
CA ALA A 73 -13.26 -3.70 -17.88
C ALA A 73 -13.42 -3.77 -16.36
N ARG A 74 -13.39 -4.97 -15.77
CA ARG A 74 -13.27 -5.14 -14.33
C ARG A 74 -11.87 -4.73 -13.88
N VAL A 75 -11.76 -3.98 -12.82
CA VAL A 75 -10.45 -3.52 -12.29
C VAL A 75 -9.60 -4.73 -11.89
N HIS A 76 -10.22 -5.72 -11.24
CA HIS A 76 -9.53 -6.87 -10.67
C HIS A 76 -9.75 -8.15 -11.47
N ALA A 77 -8.72 -9.01 -11.49
CA ALA A 77 -8.88 -10.40 -11.92
C ALA A 77 -9.33 -11.27 -10.74
N ALA A 78 -10.04 -12.37 -11.00
CA ALA A 78 -10.42 -13.31 -9.96
C ALA A 78 -9.19 -14.00 -9.35
N ALA A 79 -9.18 -14.23 -8.03
CA ALA A 79 -8.09 -14.91 -7.32
C ALA A 79 -7.81 -16.31 -7.89
N ALA A 80 -8.84 -17.05 -8.22
CA ALA A 80 -8.74 -18.38 -8.87
C ALA A 80 -7.94 -18.34 -10.19
N SER A 81 -7.81 -17.20 -10.86
CA SER A 81 -7.07 -17.05 -12.10
C SER A 81 -5.56 -17.13 -11.94
N ILE A 82 -5.03 -16.92 -10.73
CA ILE A 82 -3.60 -17.02 -10.43
C ILE A 82 -3.16 -18.50 -10.44
N THR A 83 -4.01 -19.37 -9.91
CA THR A 83 -3.73 -20.82 -9.80
C THR A 83 -4.31 -21.63 -10.97
N SER A 84 -5.31 -21.11 -11.69
CA SER A 84 -6.03 -21.81 -12.77
C SER A 84 -6.29 -20.85 -13.93
N PRO A 85 -5.37 -20.74 -14.90
CA PRO A 85 -5.56 -19.92 -16.09
C PRO A 85 -6.81 -20.36 -16.87
N GLY A 86 -7.72 -19.44 -17.15
CA GLY A 86 -8.96 -19.73 -17.85
C GLY A 86 -9.85 -18.50 -17.94
N ARG A 87 -11.14 -18.64 -17.63
CA ARG A 87 -12.09 -17.54 -17.58
C ARG A 87 -11.89 -16.68 -16.32
N ARG A 88 -10.85 -15.87 -16.30
CA ARG A 88 -10.42 -15.04 -15.16
C ARG A 88 -11.49 -14.05 -14.69
N HIS A 89 -12.39 -13.65 -15.56
CA HIS A 89 -13.46 -12.69 -15.25
C HIS A 89 -14.75 -13.32 -14.72
N CYS A 90 -14.81 -14.66 -14.58
CA CYS A 90 -16.03 -15.37 -14.20
C CYS A 90 -15.93 -16.14 -12.87
N ASN A 91 -14.76 -16.26 -12.27
CA ASN A 91 -14.53 -17.16 -11.13
C ASN A 91 -14.19 -16.41 -9.84
N TYR A 92 -14.93 -15.33 -9.56
CA TYR A 92 -14.80 -14.61 -8.31
C TYR A 92 -15.44 -15.40 -7.17
N ASP A 93 -14.74 -15.50 -6.05
CA ASP A 93 -15.28 -16.14 -4.86
C ASP A 93 -16.15 -15.19 -4.00
N ALA A 94 -16.66 -15.72 -2.88
CA ALA A 94 -17.57 -14.98 -2.02
C ALA A 94 -16.92 -13.72 -1.40
N ALA A 95 -15.63 -13.78 -1.02
CA ALA A 95 -14.94 -12.62 -0.45
C ALA A 95 -14.75 -11.51 -1.50
N GLU A 96 -14.39 -11.86 -2.74
CA GLU A 96 -14.30 -10.92 -3.86
C GLU A 96 -15.65 -10.30 -4.21
N GLN A 97 -16.75 -11.07 -4.10
CA GLN A 97 -18.11 -10.58 -4.34
C GLN A 97 -18.55 -9.61 -3.22
N VAL A 98 -18.40 -10.01 -1.97
CA VAL A 98 -18.86 -9.21 -0.81
C VAL A 98 -18.05 -7.93 -0.67
N SER A 99 -16.72 -7.99 -0.85
CA SER A 99 -15.85 -6.80 -0.77
C SER A 99 -16.11 -5.78 -1.89
N GLY A 100 -16.69 -6.17 -3.01
CA GLY A 100 -16.92 -5.29 -4.17
C GLY A 100 -15.93 -5.50 -5.32
N LEU A 101 -14.82 -6.21 -5.11
CA LEU A 101 -13.75 -6.35 -6.12
C LEU A 101 -14.24 -7.03 -7.40
N ALA A 102 -15.12 -8.02 -7.29
CA ALA A 102 -15.74 -8.66 -8.44
C ALA A 102 -16.66 -7.71 -9.24
N ARG A 103 -17.09 -6.62 -8.62
CA ARG A 103 -18.10 -5.68 -9.13
C ARG A 103 -17.56 -4.28 -9.40
N SER A 104 -16.22 -4.12 -9.31
CA SER A 104 -15.52 -2.85 -9.58
C SER A 104 -15.09 -2.78 -11.04
N PHE A 105 -15.49 -1.72 -11.72
CA PHE A 105 -15.24 -1.49 -13.15
C PHE A 105 -14.50 -0.18 -13.36
N ILE A 106 -13.62 -0.17 -14.35
CA ILE A 106 -13.03 1.03 -14.91
C ILE A 106 -13.72 1.35 -16.24
N LEU A 107 -14.22 2.57 -16.34
CA LEU A 107 -14.84 3.11 -17.55
C LEU A 107 -13.87 4.11 -18.18
N ARG A 108 -13.29 3.74 -19.32
CA ARG A 108 -12.43 4.64 -20.08
C ARG A 108 -13.26 5.38 -21.14
N VAL A 109 -13.29 6.69 -21.03
CA VAL A 109 -14.11 7.60 -21.85
C VAL A 109 -13.24 8.46 -22.79
N ALA A 110 -13.91 9.28 -23.63
CA ALA A 110 -13.22 10.21 -24.54
C ALA A 110 -12.48 11.33 -23.78
N HIS A 111 -11.45 11.89 -24.42
CA HIS A 111 -10.80 13.09 -23.93
C HIS A 111 -11.78 14.27 -23.82
N GLY A 112 -11.61 15.09 -22.78
CA GLY A 112 -12.46 16.25 -22.55
C GLY A 112 -13.80 15.92 -21.88
N THR A 113 -14.08 14.65 -21.57
CA THR A 113 -15.23 14.29 -20.73
C THR A 113 -15.09 14.90 -19.35
N PRO A 114 -16.14 15.53 -18.78
CA PRO A 114 -16.10 16.06 -17.42
C PRO A 114 -16.17 14.92 -16.40
N ILE A 115 -15.02 14.32 -16.10
CA ILE A 115 -14.88 13.07 -15.28
C ILE A 115 -15.54 13.21 -13.94
N GLY A 116 -15.37 14.35 -13.26
CA GLY A 116 -15.98 14.56 -11.94
C GLY A 116 -17.51 14.62 -11.98
N GLU A 117 -18.08 15.26 -13.00
CA GLU A 117 -19.53 15.33 -13.20
C GLU A 117 -20.08 13.93 -13.56
N LEU A 118 -19.38 13.22 -14.44
CA LEU A 118 -19.74 11.84 -14.80
C LEU A 118 -19.74 10.91 -13.58
N ALA A 119 -18.73 10.99 -12.73
CA ALA A 119 -18.65 10.19 -11.50
C ALA A 119 -19.80 10.54 -10.54
N LEU A 120 -20.10 11.83 -10.35
CA LEU A 120 -21.22 12.27 -9.49
C LEU A 120 -22.56 11.74 -10.00
N GLU A 121 -22.84 11.83 -11.30
CA GLU A 121 -24.10 11.31 -11.86
C GLU A 121 -24.20 9.78 -11.77
N LEU A 122 -23.10 9.07 -12.04
CA LEU A 122 -23.07 7.60 -11.90
C LEU A 122 -23.31 7.18 -10.44
N GLY A 123 -22.79 7.95 -9.47
CA GLY A 123 -23.02 7.70 -8.05
C GLY A 123 -24.48 7.88 -7.60
N GLN A 124 -25.36 8.48 -8.42
CA GLN A 124 -26.81 8.58 -8.15
C GLN A 124 -27.62 7.38 -8.69
N VAL A 125 -26.99 6.49 -9.44
CA VAL A 125 -27.65 5.30 -9.99
C VAL A 125 -27.83 4.28 -8.86
N ALA A 126 -29.05 3.80 -8.64
CA ALA A 126 -29.39 2.90 -7.52
C ALA A 126 -28.56 1.59 -7.51
N THR A 127 -28.12 1.12 -8.68
CA THR A 127 -27.28 -0.08 -8.82
C THR A 127 -25.78 0.20 -8.67
N VAL A 128 -25.37 1.44 -8.40
CA VAL A 128 -23.99 1.87 -8.18
C VAL A 128 -23.79 2.21 -6.71
N THR A 129 -22.92 1.49 -6.04
CA THR A 129 -22.60 1.73 -4.60
C THR A 129 -21.48 2.74 -4.42
N SER A 130 -20.60 2.88 -5.43
CA SER A 130 -19.50 3.84 -5.42
C SER A 130 -19.18 4.27 -6.84
N ALA A 131 -18.91 5.56 -7.03
CA ALA A 131 -18.39 6.11 -8.29
C ALA A 131 -17.39 7.23 -7.98
N SER A 132 -16.23 7.19 -8.61
CA SER A 132 -15.18 8.21 -8.44
C SER A 132 -14.33 8.36 -9.70
N PRO A 133 -13.67 9.50 -9.90
CA PRO A 133 -12.51 9.54 -10.78
C PRO A 133 -11.46 8.51 -10.36
N ASN A 134 -10.64 8.03 -11.29
CA ASN A 134 -9.48 7.23 -10.95
C ASN A 134 -8.38 8.17 -10.41
N TYR A 135 -8.44 8.42 -9.10
CA TYR A 135 -7.53 9.35 -8.44
C TYR A 135 -6.08 8.88 -8.53
N VAL A 136 -5.15 9.82 -8.36
CA VAL A 136 -3.72 9.56 -8.38
C VAL A 136 -3.13 9.90 -7.02
N ALA A 137 -2.63 8.88 -6.32
CA ALA A 137 -1.83 9.03 -5.13
C ALA A 137 -0.39 9.41 -5.51
N VAL A 138 0.27 10.13 -4.63
CA VAL A 138 1.66 10.56 -4.80
C VAL A 138 2.45 10.19 -3.55
N THR A 139 3.69 9.75 -3.74
CA THR A 139 4.61 9.47 -2.63
C THR A 139 5.50 10.70 -2.34
N PRO A 140 5.13 11.60 -1.42
CA PRO A 140 6.04 12.62 -0.96
C PRO A 140 7.05 11.99 0.02
N PHE A 141 8.33 11.97 -0.34
CA PHE A 141 9.39 11.47 0.51
C PHE A 141 10.67 12.27 0.33
N ASP A 142 11.57 12.21 1.29
CA ASP A 142 12.95 12.64 1.11
C ASP A 142 13.88 11.42 1.07
N MET A 143 14.72 11.38 0.06
CA MET A 143 15.72 10.35 -0.13
C MET A 143 17.00 11.03 -0.64
N ARG A 144 18.07 10.83 0.09
CA ARG A 144 19.38 11.37 -0.28
C ARG A 144 20.37 10.22 -0.43
N PRO A 145 21.08 10.12 -1.57
CA PRO A 145 22.17 9.15 -1.69
C PRO A 145 23.15 9.32 -0.53
N ASP A 146 23.52 8.22 0.10
CA ASP A 146 24.61 8.23 1.05
C ASP A 146 25.93 8.17 0.26
N PRO A 147 26.81 9.17 0.40
CA PRO A 147 28.06 9.22 -0.37
C PRO A 147 29.08 8.16 0.08
N ALA A 148 28.83 7.49 1.21
CA ALA A 148 29.73 6.46 1.69
C ALA A 148 29.70 5.26 0.75
N THR A 149 30.85 4.92 0.17
CA THR A 149 31.02 3.73 -0.67
C THR A 149 31.02 2.44 0.14
N PHE A 150 31.26 2.54 1.43
CA PHE A 150 31.24 1.47 2.40
C PHE A 150 30.64 2.01 3.71
N ILE A 151 29.59 1.34 4.18
CA ILE A 151 29.00 1.59 5.50
C ILE A 151 29.18 0.30 6.28
N ASP A 152 29.75 0.41 7.48
CA ASP A 152 29.80 -0.72 8.40
C ASP A 152 28.38 -0.99 8.91
N PRO A 153 27.84 -2.19 8.72
CA PRO A 153 26.51 -2.54 9.23
C PRO A 153 26.36 -2.38 10.75
N SER A 154 27.46 -2.37 11.49
CA SER A 154 27.49 -2.16 12.94
C SER A 154 27.75 -0.70 13.35
N ASP A 155 27.86 0.24 12.40
CA ASP A 155 28.00 1.66 12.71
C ASP A 155 26.87 2.13 13.61
N GLU A 156 27.20 2.80 14.71
CA GLU A 156 26.24 3.19 15.75
C GLU A 156 25.14 4.10 15.19
N ALA A 157 25.50 5.07 14.37
CA ALA A 157 24.53 6.00 13.79
C ALA A 157 23.62 5.29 12.75
N ALA A 158 24.16 4.33 12.00
CA ALA A 158 23.37 3.52 11.06
C ALA A 158 22.42 2.56 11.80
N MET A 159 22.88 2.01 12.94
CA MET A 159 22.11 1.08 13.77
C MET A 159 21.06 1.78 14.65
N ALA A 160 21.21 3.07 14.96
CA ALA A 160 20.36 3.76 15.93
C ALA A 160 18.85 3.57 15.70
N PRO A 161 18.30 3.67 14.48
CA PRO A 161 16.87 3.42 14.24
C PRO A 161 16.45 1.97 14.53
N ARG A 162 17.31 0.97 14.22
CA ARG A 162 17.06 -0.44 14.52
C ARG A 162 17.17 -0.74 16.00
N ALA A 163 18.14 -0.13 16.68
CA ALA A 163 18.30 -0.23 18.13
C ALA A 163 17.12 0.41 18.88
N MET A 164 16.62 1.55 18.39
CA MET A 164 15.44 2.20 18.97
C MET A 164 14.23 1.26 19.03
N VAL A 165 13.97 0.48 17.98
CA VAL A 165 12.86 -0.49 17.95
C VAL A 165 13.26 -1.87 18.46
N ARG A 166 14.47 -2.03 19.03
CA ARG A 166 15.03 -3.28 19.54
C ARG A 166 15.04 -4.42 18.52
N ALA A 167 15.35 -4.08 17.25
CA ALA A 167 15.42 -5.03 16.16
C ALA A 167 16.42 -6.18 16.39
N PRO A 168 17.65 -5.95 16.90
CA PRO A 168 18.60 -7.03 17.17
C PRO A 168 18.08 -8.05 18.20
N GLU A 169 17.37 -7.59 19.22
CA GLU A 169 16.75 -8.44 20.23
C GLU A 169 15.59 -9.25 19.63
N ALA A 170 14.73 -8.59 18.86
CA ALA A 170 13.61 -9.23 18.20
C ALA A 170 14.08 -10.35 17.27
N LEU A 171 15.10 -10.11 16.44
CA LEU A 171 15.65 -11.10 15.50
C LEU A 171 16.39 -12.25 16.17
N ARG A 172 16.96 -12.05 17.37
CA ARG A 172 17.52 -13.15 18.17
C ARG A 172 16.41 -14.02 18.76
N PHE A 173 15.28 -13.44 19.11
CA PHE A 173 14.13 -14.14 19.68
C PHE A 173 13.30 -14.86 18.60
N GLU A 174 13.03 -14.20 17.49
CA GLU A 174 12.32 -14.72 16.32
C GLU A 174 13.05 -14.32 15.03
N PRO A 175 13.76 -15.25 14.38
CA PRO A 175 14.52 -14.94 13.17
C PRO A 175 13.64 -14.75 11.93
N GLY A 176 12.32 -14.91 12.05
CA GLY A 176 11.37 -14.91 10.94
C GLY A 176 11.28 -16.27 10.23
N ASP A 177 10.40 -16.35 9.24
CA ASP A 177 10.17 -17.57 8.47
C ASP A 177 10.06 -17.24 6.98
N PRO A 178 10.78 -17.95 6.09
CA PRO A 178 10.72 -17.73 4.64
C PRO A 178 9.36 -18.07 4.02
N ALA A 179 8.47 -18.77 4.75
CA ALA A 179 7.09 -19.00 4.33
C ALA A 179 6.18 -17.79 4.61
N VAL A 180 6.59 -16.86 5.47
CA VAL A 180 5.87 -15.62 5.71
C VAL A 180 6.21 -14.63 4.59
N LEU A 181 5.17 -14.23 3.83
CA LEU A 181 5.29 -13.34 2.69
C LEU A 181 4.78 -11.94 3.05
N ILE A 182 5.57 -10.93 2.68
CA ILE A 182 5.22 -9.51 2.83
C ILE A 182 4.98 -8.93 1.45
N GLY A 183 3.78 -8.43 1.18
CA GLY A 183 3.49 -7.65 -0.02
C GLY A 183 4.06 -6.24 0.12
N LEU A 184 4.97 -5.85 -0.73
CA LEU A 184 5.48 -4.48 -0.82
C LEU A 184 4.85 -3.80 -2.03
N VAL A 185 3.80 -3.03 -1.80
CA VAL A 185 3.09 -2.26 -2.82
C VAL A 185 3.70 -0.86 -2.88
N ASP A 186 4.50 -0.60 -3.93
CA ASP A 186 5.32 0.61 -3.98
C ASP A 186 5.77 0.96 -5.42
N SER A 187 6.85 1.72 -5.58
CA SER A 187 7.46 2.08 -6.87
C SER A 187 8.22 0.93 -7.54
N GLY A 188 8.28 -0.23 -6.91
CA GLY A 188 9.12 -1.35 -7.35
C GLY A 188 10.47 -1.40 -6.65
N VAL A 189 11.36 -2.27 -7.13
CA VAL A 189 12.67 -2.55 -6.52
C VAL A 189 13.76 -2.71 -7.58
N ALA A 190 15.03 -2.52 -7.20
CA ALA A 190 16.18 -2.90 -8.01
C ALA A 190 16.56 -4.36 -7.66
N LEU A 191 16.08 -5.33 -8.46
CA LEU A 191 16.16 -6.77 -8.16
C LEU A 191 17.59 -7.31 -8.03
N ASP A 192 18.57 -6.63 -8.59
CA ASP A 192 20.00 -6.98 -8.56
C ASP A 192 20.77 -6.38 -7.38
N HIS A 193 20.10 -5.59 -6.51
CA HIS A 193 20.74 -4.97 -5.36
C HIS A 193 21.17 -6.04 -4.33
N PRO A 194 22.46 -6.03 -3.85
CA PRO A 194 23.00 -7.08 -2.99
C PRO A 194 22.25 -7.29 -1.67
N GLU A 195 21.63 -6.24 -1.12
CA GLU A 195 20.90 -6.32 0.15
C GLU A 195 19.58 -7.08 0.08
N ILE A 196 19.02 -7.28 -1.11
CA ILE A 196 17.71 -7.92 -1.25
C ILE A 196 17.76 -9.25 -2.02
N GLN A 197 18.96 -9.67 -2.42
CA GLN A 197 19.13 -10.96 -3.12
C GLN A 197 18.68 -12.12 -2.26
N GLY A 198 17.82 -13.00 -2.82
CA GLY A 198 17.25 -14.13 -2.10
C GLY A 198 16.12 -13.78 -1.12
N ARG A 199 15.74 -12.49 -1.00
CA ARG A 199 14.59 -12.04 -0.23
C ARG A 199 13.35 -11.80 -1.09
N MET A 200 13.52 -11.64 -2.40
CA MET A 200 12.44 -11.33 -3.33
C MET A 200 11.80 -12.59 -3.91
N ARG A 201 10.49 -12.64 -3.86
CA ARG A 201 9.65 -13.55 -4.64
C ARG A 201 9.37 -12.97 -6.02
N ALA A 202 8.75 -13.76 -6.89
CA ALA A 202 8.19 -13.24 -8.13
C ALA A 202 7.20 -12.12 -7.83
N GLY A 203 7.35 -10.99 -8.51
CA GLY A 203 6.51 -9.82 -8.33
C GLY A 203 5.78 -9.43 -9.61
N TYR A 204 5.08 -8.31 -9.57
CA TYR A 204 4.31 -7.78 -10.69
C TYR A 204 4.47 -6.27 -10.81
N ASP A 205 4.25 -5.79 -12.02
CA ASP A 205 4.02 -4.38 -12.34
C ASP A 205 2.55 -4.19 -12.69
N THR A 206 1.84 -3.37 -11.93
CA THR A 206 0.43 -3.04 -12.16
C THR A 206 0.22 -1.66 -12.76
N VAL A 207 1.30 -0.90 -12.94
CA VAL A 207 1.26 0.48 -13.45
C VAL A 207 0.64 0.54 -14.83
N GLN A 208 -0.34 1.43 -14.99
CA GLN A 208 -1.08 1.60 -16.26
C GLN A 208 -1.41 3.07 -16.54
N MET A 209 -0.42 3.91 -16.46
CA MET A 209 -0.53 5.31 -16.83
C MET A 209 -0.10 5.48 -18.29
N GLY A 210 -1.05 5.82 -19.18
CA GLY A 210 -0.73 6.19 -20.56
C GLY A 210 -0.08 7.57 -20.63
N ASP A 211 0.58 7.89 -21.76
CA ASP A 211 1.21 9.22 -22.00
C ASP A 211 0.21 10.39 -21.87
N ASP A 212 -1.07 10.11 -22.11
CA ASP A 212 -2.18 11.04 -21.97
C ASP A 212 -2.71 11.20 -20.54
N SER A 213 -2.10 10.49 -19.57
CA SER A 213 -2.53 10.48 -18.16
C SER A 213 -2.03 11.67 -17.36
N VAL A 214 -1.05 12.40 -17.84
CA VAL A 214 -0.41 13.52 -17.14
C VAL A 214 -0.42 14.79 -17.98
N SER A 215 -0.35 15.95 -17.31
CA SER A 215 -0.28 17.26 -17.99
C SER A 215 1.15 17.58 -18.44
N GLY A 216 1.30 18.57 -19.32
CA GLY A 216 2.60 19.04 -19.84
C GLY A 216 3.62 19.53 -18.79
N GLY A 217 3.25 19.60 -17.51
CA GLY A 217 4.17 19.89 -16.40
C GLY A 217 4.75 18.66 -15.73
N ILE A 218 4.35 17.45 -16.15
CA ILE A 218 4.83 16.17 -15.63
C ILE A 218 5.29 15.30 -16.81
N GLU A 219 6.44 14.67 -16.64
CA GLU A 219 6.99 13.69 -17.56
C GLU A 219 6.97 12.31 -16.88
N LEU A 220 6.37 11.30 -17.53
CA LEU A 220 6.46 9.90 -17.11
C LEU A 220 7.81 9.34 -17.55
N LEU A 221 8.43 8.51 -16.70
CA LEU A 221 9.76 7.96 -16.91
C LEU A 221 9.70 6.43 -17.04
N GLY A 222 10.40 5.92 -18.04
CA GLY A 222 10.52 4.48 -18.25
C GLY A 222 9.21 3.80 -18.59
N ASP A 223 9.04 2.55 -18.15
CA ASP A 223 7.81 1.82 -18.35
C ASP A 223 6.71 2.31 -17.39
N HIS A 224 5.61 2.74 -17.94
CA HIS A 224 4.49 3.32 -17.20
C HIS A 224 3.12 2.86 -17.72
N ALA A 225 3.09 1.91 -18.66
CA ALA A 225 1.85 1.49 -19.31
C ALA A 225 1.74 -0.03 -19.55
N ARG A 226 2.60 -0.83 -18.91
CA ARG A 226 2.64 -2.26 -19.14
C ARG A 226 2.43 -3.05 -17.86
N PHE A 227 1.28 -3.73 -17.77
CA PHE A 227 1.05 -4.73 -16.73
C PHE A 227 1.84 -6.00 -17.05
N ASP A 228 2.85 -6.32 -16.23
CA ASP A 228 3.68 -7.51 -16.42
C ASP A 228 4.23 -8.09 -15.09
N THR A 229 5.20 -8.98 -15.18
CA THR A 229 5.85 -9.64 -14.03
C THR A 229 7.20 -9.01 -13.67
N ASN A 230 7.47 -7.79 -14.12
CA ASN A 230 8.72 -7.10 -13.88
C ASN A 230 8.54 -5.89 -12.94
N PRO A 231 8.65 -6.07 -11.61
CA PRO A 231 8.46 -5.00 -10.64
C PRO A 231 9.69 -4.07 -10.50
N THR A 232 10.51 -3.92 -11.54
CA THR A 232 11.76 -3.16 -11.44
C THR A 232 11.52 -1.66 -11.42
N ASP A 233 12.03 -0.99 -10.39
CA ASP A 233 12.17 0.46 -10.33
C ASP A 233 13.58 0.89 -10.78
N ARG A 234 13.65 1.91 -11.64
CA ARG A 234 14.90 2.48 -12.15
C ARG A 234 15.06 3.97 -11.88
N PHE A 235 14.06 4.61 -11.27
CA PHE A 235 14.01 6.07 -11.22
C PHE A 235 13.63 6.64 -9.86
N VAL A 236 12.72 6.00 -9.11
CA VAL A 236 12.14 6.56 -7.90
C VAL A 236 12.93 6.15 -6.65
N GLY A 237 13.16 4.86 -6.47
CA GLY A 237 13.91 4.30 -5.33
C GLY A 237 13.13 4.21 -4.03
N HIS A 238 11.88 4.69 -3.98
CA HIS A 238 11.09 4.68 -2.76
C HIS A 238 10.83 3.25 -2.25
N GLY A 239 10.40 2.34 -3.13
CA GLY A 239 10.22 0.94 -2.80
C GLY A 239 11.51 0.24 -2.36
N MET A 240 12.68 0.64 -2.90
CA MET A 240 13.98 0.13 -2.44
C MET A 240 14.27 0.54 -1.00
N GLY A 241 13.98 1.80 -0.63
CA GLY A 241 14.11 2.26 0.74
C GLY A 241 13.25 1.44 1.71
N CYS A 242 12.00 1.17 1.34
CA CYS A 242 11.09 0.30 2.12
C CYS A 242 11.60 -1.15 2.18
N ALA A 243 12.02 -1.71 1.04
CA ALA A 243 12.54 -3.09 0.95
C ALA A 243 13.77 -3.32 1.84
N GLY A 244 14.70 -2.36 1.90
CA GLY A 244 15.89 -2.44 2.75
C GLY A 244 15.55 -2.47 4.24
N ILE A 245 14.54 -1.69 4.68
CA ILE A 245 14.09 -1.70 6.07
C ILE A 245 13.40 -3.02 6.43
N ILE A 246 12.61 -3.57 5.51
CA ILE A 246 11.93 -4.86 5.71
C ILE A 246 12.92 -6.01 5.71
N GLY A 247 13.67 -6.19 4.61
CA GLY A 247 14.37 -7.45 4.32
C GLY A 247 15.85 -7.32 3.93
N GLY A 248 16.49 -6.17 4.18
CA GLY A 248 17.92 -6.00 3.91
C GLY A 248 18.76 -7.08 4.57
N LEU A 249 19.75 -7.63 3.83
CA LEU A 249 20.59 -8.74 4.31
C LEU A 249 21.63 -8.31 5.36
N GLY A 250 21.91 -7.02 5.46
CA GLY A 250 22.98 -6.53 6.35
C GLY A 250 24.38 -6.66 5.76
N VAL A 251 24.52 -6.56 4.44
CA VAL A 251 25.82 -6.66 3.76
C VAL A 251 26.66 -5.41 3.99
N ARG A 252 26.06 -4.23 3.78
CA ARG A 252 26.70 -2.91 3.97
C ARG A 252 25.76 -1.88 4.58
N MET A 253 24.70 -2.31 5.20
CA MET A 253 23.77 -1.54 6.01
C MET A 253 23.23 -2.43 7.11
N PRO A 254 22.64 -1.89 8.20
CA PRO A 254 21.98 -2.71 9.20
C PRO A 254 20.91 -3.62 8.62
N GLN A 255 20.83 -4.86 9.10
CA GLN A 255 19.86 -5.85 8.64
C GLN A 255 18.41 -5.33 8.74
N GLY A 256 17.56 -5.75 7.81
CA GLY A 256 16.11 -5.52 7.83
C GLY A 256 15.42 -6.33 8.92
N LEU A 257 14.33 -5.78 9.45
CA LEU A 257 13.69 -6.30 10.65
C LEU A 257 12.81 -7.55 10.41
N ALA A 258 12.45 -7.89 9.17
CA ALA A 258 11.63 -9.07 8.89
C ALA A 258 12.40 -10.41 8.93
N GLY A 259 13.70 -10.37 9.19
CA GLY A 259 14.52 -11.58 9.30
C GLY A 259 14.48 -12.42 8.04
N LEU A 260 14.02 -13.67 8.14
CA LEU A 260 13.96 -14.62 7.03
C LEU A 260 12.72 -14.47 6.15
N ALA A 261 11.72 -13.67 6.52
CA ALA A 261 10.52 -13.45 5.73
C ALA A 261 10.88 -12.95 4.31
N GLN A 262 10.03 -13.27 3.34
CA GLN A 262 10.25 -12.92 1.94
C GLN A 262 9.30 -11.83 1.47
N ILE A 263 9.73 -11.07 0.48
CA ILE A 263 9.01 -9.92 -0.06
C ILE A 263 8.45 -10.26 -1.44
N ILE A 264 7.17 -9.97 -1.66
CA ILE A 264 6.54 -9.92 -2.98
C ILE A 264 6.59 -8.46 -3.44
N PRO A 265 7.49 -8.08 -4.34
CA PRO A 265 7.55 -6.71 -4.83
C PRO A 265 6.45 -6.46 -5.85
N LEU A 266 5.66 -5.42 -5.62
CA LEU A 266 4.54 -5.02 -6.46
C LEU A 266 4.72 -3.55 -6.85
N ARG A 267 5.12 -3.34 -8.10
CA ARG A 267 5.26 -2.00 -8.65
C ARG A 267 3.88 -1.47 -9.04
N ALA A 268 3.40 -0.46 -8.31
CA ALA A 268 2.09 0.15 -8.52
C ALA A 268 2.17 1.68 -8.66
N LEU A 269 3.38 2.24 -8.50
CA LEU A 269 3.65 3.65 -8.67
C LEU A 269 4.53 3.85 -9.92
N ALA A 270 4.00 4.55 -10.91
CA ALA A 270 4.76 5.01 -12.07
C ALA A 270 5.84 5.99 -11.63
N ALA A 271 6.99 5.93 -12.28
CA ALA A 271 7.98 6.97 -12.13
C ALA A 271 7.60 8.22 -12.94
N ALA A 272 7.66 9.37 -12.30
CA ALA A 272 7.38 10.64 -12.93
C ALA A 272 8.34 11.73 -12.46
N ARG A 273 8.45 12.79 -13.23
CA ARG A 273 9.26 13.95 -12.91
C ARG A 273 8.51 15.22 -13.25
N VAL A 274 8.58 16.22 -12.37
CA VAL A 274 8.13 17.55 -12.68
C VAL A 274 9.12 18.18 -13.65
N VAL A 275 8.66 18.70 -14.79
CA VAL A 275 9.52 19.33 -15.80
C VAL A 275 10.39 20.41 -15.15
N GLY A 276 11.70 20.34 -15.36
CA GLY A 276 12.69 21.23 -14.76
C GLY A 276 13.12 20.89 -13.33
N LYS A 277 12.74 19.68 -12.83
CA LYS A 277 13.26 19.12 -11.58
C LYS A 277 13.96 17.78 -11.87
N ASP A 278 15.05 17.51 -11.15
CA ASP A 278 15.83 16.29 -11.34
C ASP A 278 15.25 15.08 -10.58
N LYS A 279 14.56 15.34 -9.47
CA LYS A 279 14.03 14.30 -8.59
C LYS A 279 12.80 13.63 -9.19
N ALA A 280 12.85 12.29 -9.34
CA ALA A 280 11.68 11.49 -9.67
C ALA A 280 10.76 11.32 -8.44
N ILE A 281 9.48 11.16 -8.72
CA ILE A 281 8.41 10.88 -7.74
C ILE A 281 7.60 9.67 -8.21
N GLY A 282 6.96 8.97 -7.27
CA GLY A 282 6.01 7.91 -7.58
C GLY A 282 4.58 8.46 -7.73
N LEU A 283 3.91 8.11 -8.82
CA LEU A 283 2.50 8.39 -9.08
C LEU A 283 1.74 7.08 -9.22
N GLY A 284 0.72 6.84 -8.40
CA GLY A 284 -0.12 5.64 -8.47
C GLY A 284 -1.58 5.96 -8.71
N ALA A 285 -2.14 5.46 -9.81
CA ALA A 285 -3.59 5.47 -9.99
C ALA A 285 -4.24 4.48 -9.00
N ILE A 286 -5.40 4.84 -8.43
CA ILE A 286 -6.07 3.99 -7.43
C ILE A 286 -6.32 2.59 -7.97
N ALA A 287 -6.77 2.45 -9.21
CA ALA A 287 -6.99 1.14 -9.83
C ALA A 287 -5.72 0.27 -9.89
N ASP A 288 -4.56 0.88 -10.12
CA ASP A 288 -3.27 0.18 -10.18
C ASP A 288 -2.78 -0.23 -8.78
N LEU A 289 -2.94 0.66 -7.79
CA LEU A 289 -2.63 0.40 -6.38
C LEU A 289 -3.53 -0.72 -5.82
N ASP A 290 -4.84 -0.66 -6.06
CA ASP A 290 -5.79 -1.66 -5.59
C ASP A 290 -5.56 -3.02 -6.26
N ALA A 291 -5.21 -3.04 -7.54
CA ALA A 291 -4.82 -4.26 -8.22
C ALA A 291 -3.55 -4.88 -7.61
N ALA A 292 -2.57 -4.07 -7.23
CA ALA A 292 -1.36 -4.54 -6.56
C ALA A 292 -1.63 -5.10 -5.15
N VAL A 293 -2.46 -4.40 -4.35
CA VAL A 293 -2.85 -4.90 -3.02
C VAL A 293 -3.59 -6.22 -3.14
N LYS A 294 -4.56 -6.33 -4.07
CA LYS A 294 -5.26 -7.59 -4.32
C LYS A 294 -4.30 -8.70 -4.74
N LEU A 295 -3.36 -8.43 -5.64
CA LEU A 295 -2.35 -9.40 -6.05
C LEU A 295 -1.49 -9.86 -4.88
N ALA A 296 -1.09 -8.97 -3.98
CA ALA A 296 -0.36 -9.36 -2.76
C ALA A 296 -1.13 -10.40 -1.96
N VAL A 297 -2.43 -10.15 -1.73
CA VAL A 297 -3.32 -11.09 -1.02
C VAL A 297 -3.39 -12.43 -1.74
N ASP A 298 -3.68 -12.41 -3.05
CA ASP A 298 -3.87 -13.60 -3.87
C ASP A 298 -2.58 -14.45 -4.01
N LEU A 299 -1.41 -13.81 -3.91
CA LEU A 299 -0.10 -14.46 -3.88
C LEU A 299 0.28 -14.99 -2.48
N GLY A 300 -0.57 -14.80 -1.48
CA GLY A 300 -0.41 -15.36 -0.14
C GLY A 300 0.34 -14.46 0.84
N ALA A 301 0.48 -13.17 0.57
CA ALA A 301 1.02 -12.23 1.55
C ALA A 301 0.22 -12.27 2.84
N LYS A 302 0.92 -12.33 3.98
CA LYS A 302 0.33 -12.25 5.32
C LYS A 302 0.36 -10.83 5.87
N VAL A 303 1.31 -10.04 5.42
CA VAL A 303 1.45 -8.64 5.76
C VAL A 303 1.58 -7.84 4.47
N ILE A 304 0.94 -6.68 4.39
CA ILE A 304 1.05 -5.80 3.22
C ILE A 304 1.50 -4.41 3.69
N ASN A 305 2.63 -3.94 3.16
CA ASN A 305 3.13 -2.59 3.39
C ASN A 305 2.62 -1.65 2.31
N MET A 306 1.92 -0.59 2.73
CA MET A 306 1.31 0.44 1.89
C MET A 306 1.89 1.80 2.25
N SER A 307 3.03 2.14 1.65
CA SER A 307 3.72 3.42 1.91
C SER A 307 3.25 4.52 0.95
N PHE A 308 1.95 4.57 0.66
CA PHE A 308 1.28 5.55 -0.20
C PHE A 308 -0.06 5.97 0.40
N GLY A 309 -0.71 6.97 -0.19
CA GLY A 309 -2.09 7.29 0.19
C GLY A 309 -2.57 8.66 -0.29
N THR A 310 -3.80 8.98 0.11
CA THR A 310 -4.51 10.22 -0.23
C THR A 310 -4.95 10.94 1.04
N ASP A 311 -4.62 12.24 1.12
CA ASP A 311 -5.06 13.11 2.23
C ASP A 311 -6.58 13.36 2.11
N ASP A 312 -7.31 13.06 3.17
CA ASP A 312 -8.77 13.25 3.23
C ASP A 312 -9.17 14.71 2.98
N SER A 313 -8.35 15.67 3.41
CA SER A 313 -8.59 17.09 3.16
C SER A 313 -8.51 17.50 1.68
N ALA A 314 -7.99 16.62 0.82
CA ALA A 314 -7.95 16.81 -0.63
C ALA A 314 -9.20 16.27 -1.34
N LEU A 315 -10.01 15.45 -0.65
CA LEU A 315 -11.25 14.88 -1.18
C LEU A 315 -12.45 15.73 -0.76
N SER A 316 -13.47 15.78 -1.61
CA SER A 316 -14.76 16.35 -1.20
C SER A 316 -15.49 15.40 -0.23
N ASN A 317 -16.44 15.93 0.53
CA ASN A 317 -17.23 15.11 1.45
C ASN A 317 -18.10 14.06 0.73
N ALA A 318 -18.40 14.28 -0.54
CA ALA A 318 -19.18 13.36 -1.38
C ALA A 318 -18.31 12.29 -2.07
N SER A 319 -16.99 12.46 -2.08
CA SER A 319 -16.09 11.53 -2.76
C SER A 319 -15.94 10.23 -1.96
N PRO A 320 -16.06 9.05 -2.61
CA PRO A 320 -15.73 7.78 -1.99
C PRO A 320 -14.27 7.79 -1.48
N LYS A 321 -14.03 7.12 -0.35
CA LYS A 321 -12.67 7.01 0.18
C LYS A 321 -11.89 5.98 -0.63
N PRO A 322 -10.71 6.34 -1.16
CA PRO A 322 -9.91 5.44 -1.98
C PRO A 322 -9.53 4.16 -1.22
N HIS A 323 -9.41 3.04 -1.94
CA HIS A 323 -8.95 1.73 -1.45
C HIS A 323 -9.94 0.96 -0.56
N ALA A 324 -11.18 1.42 -0.32
CA ALA A 324 -12.09 0.80 0.64
C ALA A 324 -12.37 -0.68 0.35
N ASP A 325 -12.63 -1.02 -0.91
CA ASP A 325 -13.01 -2.38 -1.31
C ASP A 325 -11.82 -3.35 -1.18
N VAL A 326 -10.62 -2.95 -1.58
CA VAL A 326 -9.43 -3.80 -1.48
C VAL A 326 -8.94 -3.95 -0.04
N VAL A 327 -9.09 -2.93 0.79
CA VAL A 327 -8.81 -3.02 2.24
C VAL A 327 -9.73 -4.03 2.89
N ARG A 328 -11.04 -3.96 2.63
CA ARG A 328 -12.02 -4.95 3.13
C ARG A 328 -11.65 -6.37 2.71
N TYR A 329 -11.37 -6.56 1.42
CA TYR A 329 -10.96 -7.86 0.88
C TYR A 329 -9.71 -8.40 1.59
N ALA A 330 -8.67 -7.59 1.75
CA ALA A 330 -7.43 -8.03 2.38
C ALA A 330 -7.62 -8.40 3.86
N LEU A 331 -8.43 -7.63 4.60
CA LEU A 331 -8.78 -7.94 5.99
C LEU A 331 -9.61 -9.22 6.10
N ASP A 332 -10.60 -9.42 5.22
CA ASP A 332 -11.43 -10.64 5.17
C ASP A 332 -10.59 -11.89 4.83
N ARG A 333 -9.45 -11.70 4.15
CA ARG A 333 -8.45 -12.76 3.89
C ARG A 333 -7.44 -12.96 5.01
N GLY A 334 -7.58 -12.24 6.11
CA GLY A 334 -6.69 -12.33 7.27
C GLY A 334 -5.32 -11.69 7.07
N CYS A 335 -5.18 -10.77 6.11
CA CYS A 335 -3.94 -10.02 5.91
C CYS A 335 -3.81 -8.89 6.94
N ILE A 336 -2.60 -8.68 7.43
CA ILE A 336 -2.24 -7.54 8.27
C ILE A 336 -1.85 -6.39 7.35
N LEU A 337 -2.63 -5.32 7.35
CA LEU A 337 -2.40 -4.13 6.54
C LEU A 337 -1.67 -3.07 7.36
N VAL A 338 -0.51 -2.64 6.88
CA VAL A 338 0.30 -1.57 7.50
C VAL A 338 0.44 -0.43 6.52
N ALA A 339 0.07 0.79 6.94
CA ALA A 339 0.10 1.94 6.05
C ALA A 339 0.74 3.18 6.71
N ALA A 340 1.41 3.97 5.90
CA ALA A 340 1.97 5.26 6.30
C ALA A 340 0.86 6.27 6.61
N SER A 341 0.95 6.99 7.73
CA SER A 341 -0.07 7.97 8.14
C SER A 341 -0.08 9.26 7.31
N GLY A 342 0.97 9.51 6.51
CA GLY A 342 1.13 10.72 5.69
C GLY A 342 2.18 11.69 6.23
N ASN A 343 2.59 12.67 5.38
CA ASN A 343 3.72 13.56 5.65
C ASN A 343 3.35 15.05 5.57
N ASN A 344 2.14 15.43 6.00
CA ASN A 344 1.69 16.82 5.94
C ASN A 344 1.79 17.57 7.28
N GLY A 345 2.16 16.88 8.38
CA GLY A 345 2.31 17.44 9.73
C GLY A 345 1.00 17.92 10.37
N ARG A 346 -0.15 17.54 9.81
CA ARG A 346 -1.48 18.00 10.25
C ARG A 346 -2.25 16.88 10.92
N GLU A 347 -3.29 17.24 11.64
CA GLU A 347 -4.30 16.34 12.13
C GLU A 347 -5.36 16.14 11.03
N THR A 348 -5.24 15.04 10.31
CA THR A 348 -6.14 14.69 9.19
C THR A 348 -6.09 13.18 8.96
N LYS A 349 -7.14 12.63 8.35
CA LYS A 349 -7.13 11.24 7.89
C LYS A 349 -6.32 11.12 6.61
N TYR A 350 -5.68 9.94 6.44
CA TYR A 350 -4.91 9.59 5.26
C TYR A 350 -5.29 8.18 4.82
N TRP A 351 -5.83 8.04 3.61
CA TRP A 351 -6.32 6.75 3.11
C TRP A 351 -5.25 6.04 2.29
N PRO A 352 -5.00 4.72 2.53
CA PRO A 352 -5.82 3.74 3.29
C PRO A 352 -5.53 3.66 4.78
N ALA A 353 -4.57 4.40 5.34
CA ALA A 353 -4.15 4.30 6.74
C ALA A 353 -5.31 4.50 7.75
N ALA A 354 -6.31 5.33 7.40
CA ALA A 354 -7.41 5.67 8.28
C ALA A 354 -8.60 4.70 8.25
N PHE A 355 -8.52 3.59 7.50
CA PHE A 355 -9.54 2.54 7.59
C PHE A 355 -9.38 1.71 8.86
N ASP A 356 -10.51 1.34 9.45
CA ASP A 356 -10.52 0.38 10.55
C ASP A 356 -9.86 -0.94 10.11
N GLY A 357 -9.07 -1.54 11.01
CA GLY A 357 -8.29 -2.74 10.71
C GLY A 357 -6.91 -2.49 10.07
N VAL A 358 -6.66 -1.30 9.51
CA VAL A 358 -5.34 -0.93 9.02
C VAL A 358 -4.48 -0.40 10.17
N ILE A 359 -3.23 -0.83 10.25
CA ILE A 359 -2.26 -0.33 11.23
C ILE A 359 -1.59 0.92 10.63
N ALA A 360 -2.10 2.08 11.00
CA ALA A 360 -1.53 3.36 10.58
C ALA A 360 -0.28 3.69 11.38
N VAL A 361 0.81 4.04 10.68
CA VAL A 361 2.12 4.27 11.28
C VAL A 361 2.58 5.70 11.07
N GLY A 362 2.80 6.40 12.19
CA GLY A 362 3.46 7.69 12.22
C GLY A 362 4.98 7.57 12.27
N ALA A 363 5.68 8.69 12.08
CA ALA A 363 7.12 8.77 12.16
C ALA A 363 7.59 9.42 13.48
N CYS A 364 8.71 8.91 14.04
CA CYS A 364 9.43 9.57 15.12
C CYS A 364 10.88 9.88 14.72
N THR A 365 11.47 10.86 15.42
CA THR A 365 12.87 11.29 15.28
C THR A 365 13.82 10.42 16.10
N ALA A 366 15.14 10.64 15.92
CA ALA A 366 16.18 9.99 16.72
C ALA A 366 16.06 10.32 18.23
N GLU A 367 15.52 11.48 18.59
CA GLU A 367 15.29 11.93 19.96
C GLU A 367 14.00 11.36 20.55
N ARG A 368 13.35 10.40 19.86
CA ARG A 368 12.11 9.74 20.29
C ARG A 368 10.93 10.73 20.44
N GLN A 369 10.88 11.72 19.57
CA GLN A 369 9.76 12.66 19.45
C GLN A 369 8.94 12.34 18.19
N PRO A 370 7.62 12.62 18.17
CA PRO A 370 6.87 12.59 16.91
C PRO A 370 7.52 13.52 15.89
N ALA A 371 7.79 13.03 14.68
CA ALA A 371 8.36 13.85 13.62
C ALA A 371 7.39 14.97 13.20
N ALA A 372 7.92 16.18 12.99
CA ALA A 372 7.09 17.35 12.70
C ALA A 372 6.26 17.21 11.41
N PHE A 373 6.76 16.46 10.45
CA PHE A 373 6.04 16.17 9.20
C PHE A 373 4.99 15.07 9.33
N SER A 374 5.05 14.22 10.38
CA SER A 374 4.14 13.08 10.53
C SER A 374 2.69 13.55 10.63
N THR A 375 1.82 13.01 9.77
CA THR A 375 0.37 13.22 9.87
C THR A 375 -0.13 12.55 11.15
N ARG A 376 -1.08 13.21 11.83
CA ARG A 376 -1.61 12.85 13.14
C ARG A 376 -3.10 12.58 13.06
N GLY A 377 -3.62 11.92 14.07
CA GLY A 377 -5.06 11.67 14.23
C GLY A 377 -5.32 10.39 15.02
N ASP A 378 -6.57 10.18 15.40
CA ASP A 378 -7.00 9.03 16.21
C ASP A 378 -6.81 7.68 15.51
N HIS A 379 -6.68 7.69 14.17
CA HIS A 379 -6.42 6.50 13.37
C HIS A 379 -4.97 6.00 13.50
N VAL A 380 -4.01 6.86 13.89
CA VAL A 380 -2.60 6.47 14.03
C VAL A 380 -2.47 5.48 15.18
N ALA A 381 -1.95 4.28 14.92
CA ALA A 381 -1.81 3.22 15.91
C ALA A 381 -0.56 3.42 16.79
N LEU A 382 0.57 3.67 16.14
CA LEU A 382 1.87 3.85 16.78
C LEU A 382 2.82 4.59 15.83
N CYS A 383 4.00 4.99 16.34
CA CYS A 383 5.09 5.53 15.53
C CYS A 383 6.26 4.54 15.43
N ALA A 384 7.08 4.71 14.40
CA ALA A 384 8.37 4.07 14.26
C ALA A 384 9.40 5.07 13.71
N PRO A 385 10.72 4.78 13.74
CA PRO A 385 11.73 5.66 13.18
C PRO A 385 11.45 5.99 11.72
N GLY A 386 11.40 7.28 11.37
CA GLY A 386 11.05 7.73 10.01
C GLY A 386 11.88 8.92 9.52
N GLU A 387 12.99 9.24 10.19
CA GLU A 387 13.86 10.36 9.82
C GLU A 387 15.30 9.90 9.67
N GLU A 388 15.94 10.24 8.54
CA GLU A 388 17.34 9.94 8.23
C GLU A 388 17.70 8.44 8.35
N ILE A 389 16.80 7.56 7.99
CA ILE A 389 16.99 6.11 8.08
C ILE A 389 17.94 5.65 6.97
N LEU A 390 19.04 4.99 7.33
CA LEU A 390 19.88 4.33 6.34
C LEU A 390 19.18 3.11 5.76
N SER A 391 19.05 3.07 4.42
CA SER A 391 18.42 1.97 3.69
C SER A 391 19.00 1.84 2.27
N CYS A 392 18.44 0.91 1.49
CA CYS A 392 18.81 0.73 0.09
C CYS A 392 18.41 1.92 -0.78
N GLY A 393 19.29 2.32 -1.70
CA GLY A 393 18.94 3.12 -2.86
C GLY A 393 18.67 2.23 -4.08
N LEU A 394 18.42 2.82 -5.24
CA LEU A 394 18.36 2.08 -6.51
C LEU A 394 19.74 1.49 -6.85
N THR A 395 20.76 2.23 -6.54
CA THR A 395 22.17 1.82 -6.56
C THR A 395 22.80 2.25 -5.25
N GLY A 396 23.46 1.35 -4.53
CA GLY A 396 24.06 1.67 -3.24
C GLY A 396 23.03 1.99 -2.17
N TYR A 397 23.31 2.98 -1.34
CA TYR A 397 22.58 3.26 -0.10
C TYR A 397 22.06 4.69 -0.07
N SER A 398 20.99 4.91 0.71
CA SER A 398 20.37 6.22 0.85
C SER A 398 19.88 6.44 2.27
N ARG A 399 19.88 7.71 2.71
CA ARG A 399 19.14 8.14 3.88
C ARG A 399 17.75 8.59 3.46
N VAL A 400 16.76 8.03 4.13
CA VAL A 400 15.36 8.19 3.74
C VAL A 400 14.55 8.79 4.90
N THR A 401 13.61 9.68 4.57
CA THR A 401 12.76 10.36 5.55
C THR A 401 11.31 10.37 5.10
N GLY A 402 10.39 9.98 5.98
CA GLY A 402 8.95 9.93 5.78
C GLY A 402 8.27 8.85 6.62
N THR A 403 6.97 8.98 6.85
CA THR A 403 6.14 7.90 7.43
C THR A 403 6.15 6.65 6.57
N SER A 404 6.43 6.81 5.28
CA SER A 404 6.66 5.71 4.33
C SER A 404 7.80 4.78 4.73
N PHE A 405 8.76 5.26 5.51
CA PHE A 405 9.91 4.48 5.99
C PHE A 405 9.75 4.05 7.46
N ALA A 406 8.79 4.61 8.16
CA ALA A 406 8.35 4.13 9.47
C ALA A 406 7.44 2.89 9.35
N ALA A 407 6.51 2.88 8.41
CA ALA A 407 5.60 1.75 8.17
C ALA A 407 6.33 0.41 7.92
N PRO A 408 7.43 0.33 7.16
CA PRO A 408 8.19 -0.90 6.96
C PRO A 408 8.73 -1.55 8.23
N PHE A 409 9.10 -0.79 9.27
CA PHE A 409 9.49 -1.36 10.57
C PHE A 409 8.34 -2.10 11.23
N VAL A 410 7.13 -1.52 11.17
CA VAL A 410 5.92 -2.14 11.72
C VAL A 410 5.49 -3.35 10.89
N ALA A 411 5.53 -3.26 9.56
CA ALA A 411 5.24 -4.38 8.67
C ALA A 411 6.21 -5.56 8.89
N ALA A 412 7.48 -5.27 9.04
CA ALA A 412 8.50 -6.28 9.35
C ALA A 412 8.25 -6.93 10.73
N THR A 413 7.92 -6.15 11.75
CA THR A 413 7.57 -6.68 13.07
C THR A 413 6.30 -7.54 13.01
N ALA A 414 5.27 -7.11 12.28
CA ALA A 414 4.06 -7.91 12.06
C ALA A 414 4.38 -9.26 11.39
N ALA A 415 5.32 -9.29 10.45
CA ALA A 415 5.77 -10.56 9.86
C ALA A 415 6.48 -11.48 10.86
N LEU A 416 7.26 -10.93 11.80
CA LEU A 416 7.82 -11.72 12.91
C LEU A 416 6.73 -12.23 13.85
N LEU A 417 5.69 -11.42 14.15
CA LEU A 417 4.55 -11.88 14.94
C LEU A 417 3.82 -13.05 14.25
N VAL A 418 3.62 -12.98 12.92
CA VAL A 418 3.04 -14.09 12.14
C VAL A 418 3.92 -15.33 12.22
N ALA A 419 5.23 -15.20 12.03
CA ALA A 419 6.17 -16.32 12.13
C ALA A 419 6.14 -16.95 13.54
N ARG A 420 6.13 -16.12 14.58
CA ARG A 420 6.04 -16.56 15.97
C ARG A 420 4.73 -17.27 16.27
N GLY A 421 3.61 -16.68 15.84
CA GLY A 421 2.29 -17.29 16.00
C GLY A 421 2.19 -18.66 15.32
N GLN A 422 2.73 -18.81 14.11
CA GLN A 422 2.80 -20.11 13.42
C GLN A 422 3.59 -21.15 14.23
N ARG A 423 4.75 -20.77 14.82
CA ARG A 423 5.54 -21.67 15.69
C ARG A 423 4.80 -22.07 16.97
N ARG A 424 3.88 -21.21 17.43
CA ARG A 424 3.08 -21.41 18.64
C ARG A 424 1.68 -21.97 18.34
N ALA A 425 1.41 -22.38 17.09
CA ALA A 425 0.10 -22.84 16.62
C ALA A 425 -1.06 -21.85 16.94
N CYS A 426 -0.76 -20.55 16.96
CA CYS A 426 -1.73 -19.48 17.20
C CYS A 426 -1.69 -18.51 16.02
N PRO A 427 -2.64 -18.56 15.08
CA PRO A 427 -2.69 -17.63 13.94
C PRO A 427 -2.78 -16.18 14.40
N VAL A 428 -1.95 -15.31 13.82
CA VAL A 428 -1.95 -13.86 14.09
C VAL A 428 -2.67 -13.15 12.97
N ASP A 429 -3.83 -12.61 13.25
CA ASP A 429 -4.62 -11.76 12.36
C ASP A 429 -4.33 -10.26 12.58
N ALA A 430 -5.02 -9.40 11.84
CA ALA A 430 -4.84 -7.94 11.92
C ALA A 430 -5.22 -7.37 13.30
N ALA A 431 -6.26 -7.92 13.93
CA ALA A 431 -6.72 -7.44 15.24
C ALA A 431 -5.72 -7.78 16.35
N LEU A 432 -5.27 -9.03 16.41
CA LEU A 432 -4.26 -9.49 17.37
C LEU A 432 -2.92 -8.74 17.14
N ALA A 433 -2.47 -8.63 15.89
CA ALA A 433 -1.24 -7.91 15.58
C ALA A 433 -1.31 -6.44 16.04
N ARG A 434 -2.41 -5.75 15.78
CA ARG A 434 -2.62 -4.37 16.24
C ARG A 434 -2.61 -4.27 17.75
N ASP A 435 -3.32 -5.15 18.44
CA ASP A 435 -3.40 -5.15 19.91
C ASP A 435 -2.02 -5.38 20.54
N VAL A 436 -1.28 -6.39 20.09
CA VAL A 436 0.10 -6.65 20.51
C VAL A 436 1.00 -5.45 20.27
N LEU A 437 1.01 -4.91 19.04
CA LEU A 437 1.88 -3.80 18.67
C LEU A 437 1.59 -2.54 19.49
N THR A 438 0.31 -2.22 19.76
CA THR A 438 -0.05 -1.00 20.50
C THR A 438 0.13 -1.11 22.01
N ARG A 439 0.09 -2.33 22.58
CA ARG A 439 0.37 -2.57 24.02
C ARG A 439 1.85 -2.65 24.35
N SER A 440 2.69 -2.98 23.39
CA SER A 440 4.13 -3.21 23.61
C SER A 440 5.02 -2.00 23.29
N VAL A 441 4.44 -0.84 23.02
CA VAL A 441 5.19 0.36 22.63
C VAL A 441 6.08 0.92 23.71
N GLN A 442 7.14 1.62 23.30
CA GLN A 442 7.94 2.47 24.16
C GLN A 442 7.34 3.88 24.22
N PRO A 443 7.44 4.59 25.36
CA PRO A 443 6.94 5.95 25.45
C PRO A 443 7.79 6.91 24.59
N PHE A 444 7.16 7.99 24.12
CA PHE A 444 7.91 9.13 23.58
C PHE A 444 8.76 9.78 24.67
N ALA A 445 9.85 10.44 24.31
CA ALA A 445 10.67 11.17 25.25
C ALA A 445 9.87 12.35 25.83
N SER A 446 9.96 12.55 27.14
CA SER A 446 9.40 13.67 27.92
C SER A 446 7.93 14.03 27.60
N GLY A 447 6.98 13.11 27.88
CA GLY A 447 5.56 13.46 28.09
C GLY A 447 4.79 13.99 26.87
N THR A 448 5.36 14.01 25.67
CA THR A 448 4.75 14.58 24.46
C THR A 448 3.77 13.65 23.76
N GLY A 449 3.64 12.40 24.18
CA GLY A 449 2.83 11.38 23.48
C GLY A 449 1.34 11.37 23.83
N GLY A 450 0.93 11.92 24.94
CA GLY A 450 -0.47 11.91 25.36
C GLY A 450 -1.29 12.99 24.64
N GLY A 451 -2.21 12.57 23.75
CA GLY A 451 -3.15 13.50 23.10
C GLY A 451 -2.62 14.21 21.85
N CYS A 452 -1.44 13.85 21.32
CA CYS A 452 -0.91 14.47 20.10
C CYS A 452 -1.41 13.82 18.79
N GLY A 453 -2.28 12.80 18.86
CA GLY A 453 -2.70 12.03 17.67
C GLY A 453 -1.58 11.24 17.00
N CYS A 454 -0.55 10.83 17.78
CA CYS A 454 0.62 10.11 17.27
C CYS A 454 0.62 8.62 17.67
N GLY A 455 -0.56 8.09 18.03
CA GLY A 455 -0.73 6.70 18.46
C GLY A 455 -0.23 6.43 19.87
N SER A 456 -0.11 5.14 20.20
CA SER A 456 0.18 4.65 21.56
C SER A 456 1.62 4.91 22.02
N GLY A 457 2.56 5.07 21.09
CA GLY A 457 3.99 5.24 21.38
C GLY A 457 4.89 4.82 20.23
N ILE A 458 6.14 4.47 20.52
CA ILE A 458 7.15 4.06 19.54
C ILE A 458 7.25 2.54 19.55
N LEU A 459 7.29 1.92 18.36
CA LEU A 459 7.46 0.48 18.16
C LEU A 459 8.58 -0.10 19.05
N ASP A 460 8.28 -1.21 19.71
CA ASP A 460 9.25 -2.10 20.34
C ASP A 460 9.06 -3.53 19.82
N ALA A 461 9.84 -3.94 18.83
CA ALA A 461 9.68 -5.22 18.17
C ALA A 461 9.95 -6.41 19.10
N ALA A 462 10.90 -6.27 20.03
CA ALA A 462 11.20 -7.34 20.99
C ALA A 462 10.10 -7.48 22.05
N ALA A 463 9.58 -6.37 22.57
CA ALA A 463 8.47 -6.38 23.50
C ALA A 463 7.18 -6.91 22.82
N ALA A 464 6.96 -6.60 21.55
CA ALA A 464 5.81 -7.12 20.79
C ALA A 464 5.80 -8.66 20.72
N LEU A 465 6.95 -9.27 20.43
CA LEU A 465 7.08 -10.73 20.42
C LEU A 465 6.87 -11.36 21.82
N GLN A 466 7.39 -10.73 22.86
CA GLN A 466 7.18 -11.18 24.24
C GLN A 466 5.73 -11.04 24.70
N THR A 467 5.07 -9.92 24.30
CA THR A 467 3.65 -9.69 24.58
C THR A 467 2.79 -10.74 23.87
N LEU A 468 3.10 -11.06 22.61
CA LEU A 468 2.40 -12.14 21.89
C LEU A 468 2.50 -13.48 22.63
N ASP A 469 3.71 -13.90 23.04
CA ASP A 469 3.90 -15.13 23.79
C ASP A 469 3.08 -15.15 25.08
N THR A 470 3.09 -14.04 25.83
CA THR A 470 2.31 -13.92 27.07
C THR A 470 0.81 -14.06 26.81
N MET A 471 0.30 -13.44 25.75
CA MET A 471 -1.12 -13.54 25.37
C MET A 471 -1.48 -14.96 24.93
N ILE A 472 -0.61 -15.64 24.17
CA ILE A 472 -0.82 -17.03 23.79
C ILE A 472 -0.86 -17.93 25.02
N ASP A 473 0.09 -17.76 25.95
CA ASP A 473 0.14 -18.55 27.19
C ASP A 473 -1.14 -18.36 28.04
N GLN A 474 -1.72 -17.15 28.05
CA GLN A 474 -3.00 -16.87 28.72
C GLN A 474 -4.18 -17.59 28.03
N ILE A 475 -4.25 -17.52 26.69
CA ILE A 475 -5.30 -18.21 25.92
C ILE A 475 -5.25 -19.72 26.19
N VAL A 476 -4.05 -20.32 26.19
CA VAL A 476 -3.85 -21.76 26.47
C VAL A 476 -4.25 -22.10 27.90
N ALA A 477 -3.98 -21.24 28.87
CA ALA A 477 -4.33 -21.45 30.25
C ALA A 477 -5.84 -21.36 30.50
N ASP A 478 -6.53 -20.47 29.78
CA ASP A 478 -7.97 -20.24 29.92
C ASP A 478 -8.83 -21.29 29.17
N ASP A 479 -8.30 -21.90 28.09
CA ASP A 479 -8.98 -22.93 27.29
C ASP A 479 -7.99 -24.00 26.77
N PRO A 480 -7.61 -24.98 27.61
CA PRO A 480 -6.61 -25.99 27.24
C PRO A 480 -7.03 -26.95 26.13
N GLY A 481 -8.28 -26.90 25.64
CA GLY A 481 -8.82 -27.77 24.60
C GLY A 481 -8.79 -27.23 23.16
N GLN A 482 -8.51 -25.96 22.93
CA GLN A 482 -8.58 -25.37 21.58
C GLN A 482 -7.36 -25.67 20.68
N ILE A 483 -6.29 -26.25 21.18
CA ILE A 483 -5.04 -26.47 20.43
C ILE A 483 -4.90 -27.91 19.88
N GLU A 484 -5.77 -28.86 20.27
CA GLU A 484 -5.65 -30.24 19.81
C GLU A 484 -6.38 -30.59 18.50
N ASP A 485 -7.17 -29.71 17.91
CA ASP A 485 -8.00 -29.95 16.71
C ASP A 485 -7.69 -29.01 15.52
N GLY A 486 -6.43 -28.72 15.21
CA GLY A 486 -6.02 -27.85 14.09
C GLY A 486 -5.12 -28.59 13.09
#